data_2bfa5527341a24fd636aa209727af556
#
_entry.id   2bfa5527341a24fd636aa209727af556
#
_cell.length_a   1.000
_cell.length_b   1.000
_cell.length_c   1.000
_cell.angle_alpha   90.00
_cell.angle_beta   90.00
_cell.angle_gamma   90.00
#
_symmetry.space_group_name_H-M   'P 1'
#
loop_
_entity.id
_entity.type
_entity.pdbx_description
1 polymer ?
#
loop_
_entity_poly.entity_id
_entity_poly.type
_entity_poly.pdbx_seq_one_letter_code
_entity_poly.pdbx_strand_id
1 'polypeptide(L)'
;MLNRAAVKKRIKEGIEEIASGNMSYQIDTDGIRGEDKALAEKVNDIGSGLNRAVDDAMRNERLKTDLITNVSHDIKTPLTSIINYVDILKRE
;
A
#
# COMPACT_ATOMS: atom_id res chain seq x y z
N MET A 1 3.06 25.18 3.25
CA MET A 1 3.48 24.06 4.13
C MET A 1 2.25 23.37 4.68
N LEU A 2 2.25 22.06 4.63
CA LEU A 2 1.13 21.28 5.14
C LEU A 2 1.18 21.19 6.67
N ASN A 3 0.02 21.24 7.31
CA ASN A 3 -0.07 20.99 8.74
C ASN A 3 0.00 19.48 9.04
N ARG A 4 0.14 19.11 10.30
CA ARG A 4 0.28 17.71 10.71
C ARG A 4 -0.90 16.84 10.29
N ALA A 5 -2.11 17.37 10.40
CA ALA A 5 -3.31 16.63 10.05
C ALA A 5 -3.34 16.30 8.55
N ALA A 6 -2.97 17.28 7.71
CA ALA A 6 -2.92 17.06 6.26
C ALA A 6 -1.82 16.08 5.86
N VAL A 7 -0.66 16.13 6.52
CA VAL A 7 0.44 15.19 6.28
C VAL A 7 0.02 13.77 6.66
N LYS A 8 -0.56 13.61 7.83
CA LYS A 8 -1.06 12.31 8.31
C LYS A 8 -2.08 11.73 7.34
N LYS A 9 -3.00 12.57 6.87
CA LYS A 9 -4.02 12.16 5.92
C LYS A 9 -3.41 11.66 4.61
N ARG A 10 -2.41 12.37 4.07
CA ARG A 10 -1.73 11.95 2.84
C ARG A 10 -1.05 10.59 2.99
N ILE A 11 -0.34 10.41 4.09
CA ILE A 11 0.36 9.15 4.35
C ILE A 11 -0.64 8.02 4.51
N LYS A 12 -1.69 8.24 5.27
CA LYS A 12 -2.75 7.26 5.47
C LYS A 12 -3.42 6.87 4.16
N GLU A 13 -3.77 7.84 3.32
CA GLU A 13 -4.35 7.59 2.02
C GLU A 13 -3.42 6.78 1.12
N GLY A 14 -2.12 7.09 1.15
CA GLY A 14 -1.13 6.35 0.40
C GLY A 14 -1.05 4.90 0.83
N ILE A 15 -1.02 4.65 2.13
CA ILE A 15 -1.00 3.30 2.68
C ILE A 15 -2.27 2.54 2.28
N GLU A 16 -3.43 3.18 2.39
CA GLU A 16 -4.71 2.58 2.03
C GLU A 16 -4.78 2.24 0.54
N GLU A 17 -4.28 3.11 -0.32
CA GLU A 17 -4.24 2.87 -1.76
C GLU A 17 -3.36 1.67 -2.10
N ILE A 18 -2.16 1.62 -1.54
CA ILE A 18 -1.24 0.50 -1.76
C ILE A 18 -1.84 -0.80 -1.23
N ALA A 19 -2.42 -0.75 -0.04
CA ALA A 19 -3.05 -1.92 0.59
C ALA A 19 -4.26 -2.41 -0.19
N SER A 20 -4.97 -1.51 -0.90
CA SER A 20 -6.12 -1.90 -1.72
C SER A 20 -5.72 -2.46 -3.08
N GLY A 21 -4.44 -2.50 -3.40
CA GLY A 21 -3.92 -3.05 -4.65
C GLY A 21 -3.40 -2.01 -5.63
N ASN A 22 -3.55 -0.72 -5.34
CA ASN A 22 -3.00 0.34 -6.18
C ASN A 22 -1.53 0.59 -5.81
N MET A 23 -0.68 -0.38 -6.16
CA MET A 23 0.74 -0.36 -5.80
C MET A 23 1.55 0.68 -6.57
N SER A 24 1.00 1.25 -7.63
CA SER A 24 1.64 2.33 -8.36
C SER A 24 1.36 3.71 -7.75
N TYR A 25 0.48 3.77 -6.76
CA TYR A 25 0.17 5.02 -6.08
C TYR A 25 1.41 5.59 -5.40
N GLN A 26 1.60 6.89 -5.55
CA GLN A 26 2.71 7.60 -4.91
C GLN A 26 2.19 8.76 -4.10
N ILE A 27 2.64 8.83 -2.86
CA ILE A 27 2.31 9.96 -1.98
C ILE A 27 3.04 11.20 -2.50
N ASP A 28 2.29 12.28 -2.68
CA ASP A 28 2.88 13.58 -3.01
C ASP A 28 3.60 14.12 -1.77
N THR A 29 4.91 14.24 -1.85
CA THR A 29 5.75 14.69 -0.73
C THR A 29 5.96 16.19 -0.70
N ASP A 30 5.37 16.94 -1.64
CA ASP A 30 5.43 18.40 -1.64
C ASP A 30 4.82 18.95 -0.35
N GLY A 31 5.59 19.81 0.31
CA GLY A 31 5.15 20.40 1.57
C GLY A 31 5.31 19.53 2.79
N ILE A 32 5.79 18.30 2.61
CA ILE A 32 6.09 17.40 3.72
C ILE A 32 7.58 17.51 4.03
N ARG A 33 7.93 17.59 5.31
CA ARG A 33 9.32 17.77 5.75
C ARG A 33 9.69 16.83 6.88
N GLY A 34 11.01 16.62 7.06
CA GLY A 34 11.58 15.88 8.17
C GLY A 34 11.24 14.41 8.16
N GLU A 35 10.89 13.88 9.31
CA GLU A 35 10.58 12.46 9.48
C GLU A 35 9.35 12.04 8.69
N ASP A 36 8.38 12.92 8.56
CA ASP A 36 7.16 12.66 7.80
C ASP A 36 7.46 12.47 6.33
N LYS A 37 8.38 13.28 5.78
CA LYS A 37 8.83 13.12 4.41
C LYS A 37 9.55 11.79 4.21
N ALA A 38 10.43 11.43 5.14
CA ALA A 38 11.13 10.15 5.10
C ALA A 38 10.14 8.98 5.15
N LEU A 39 9.12 9.08 6.00
CA LEU A 39 8.07 8.05 6.09
C LEU A 39 7.28 7.93 4.80
N ALA A 40 6.87 9.06 4.21
CA ALA A 40 6.14 9.07 2.95
C ALA A 40 6.97 8.45 1.82
N GLU A 41 8.25 8.79 1.76
CA GLU A 41 9.18 8.21 0.77
C GLU A 41 9.32 6.70 0.96
N LYS A 42 9.39 6.22 2.20
CA LYS A 42 9.46 4.80 2.48
C LYS A 42 8.19 4.07 2.05
N VAL A 43 7.04 4.66 2.28
CA VAL A 43 5.77 4.10 1.81
C VAL A 43 5.76 4.01 0.28
N ASN A 44 6.22 5.05 -0.40
CA ASN A 44 6.36 5.05 -1.85
C ASN A 44 7.31 3.94 -2.32
N ASP A 45 8.43 3.74 -1.63
CA ASP A 45 9.40 2.69 -1.95
C ASP A 45 8.80 1.30 -1.76
N ILE A 46 8.04 1.08 -0.70
CA ILE A 46 7.34 -0.19 -0.45
C ILE A 46 6.36 -0.46 -1.58
N GLY A 47 5.57 0.51 -1.96
CA GLY A 47 4.62 0.38 -3.06
C GLY A 47 5.31 0.04 -4.38
N SER A 48 6.41 0.74 -4.69
CA SER A 48 7.19 0.48 -5.90
C SER A 48 7.82 -0.91 -5.89
N GLY A 49 8.33 -1.33 -4.72
CA GLY A 49 8.90 -2.68 -4.55
C GLY A 49 7.87 -3.77 -4.76
N LEU A 50 6.69 -3.60 -4.19
CA LEU A 50 5.58 -4.54 -4.37
C LEU A 50 5.13 -4.59 -5.83
N ASN A 51 5.02 -3.44 -6.47
CA ASN A 51 4.62 -3.36 -7.88
C ASN A 51 5.61 -4.10 -8.76
N ARG A 52 6.92 -3.94 -8.53
CA ARG A 52 7.96 -4.64 -9.28
C ARG A 52 7.92 -6.15 -9.02
N ALA A 53 7.71 -6.55 -7.78
CA ALA A 53 7.64 -7.97 -7.42
C ALA A 53 6.48 -8.66 -8.12
N VAL A 54 5.31 -8.01 -8.15
CA VAL A 54 4.14 -8.54 -8.84
C VAL A 54 4.38 -8.59 -10.35
N ASP A 55 4.96 -7.53 -10.92
CA ASP A 55 5.25 -7.46 -12.35
C ASP A 55 6.24 -8.55 -12.76
N ASP A 56 7.31 -8.75 -12.00
CA ASP A 56 8.29 -9.80 -12.24
C ASP A 56 7.67 -11.19 -12.16
N ALA A 57 6.82 -11.41 -11.18
CA ALA A 57 6.11 -12.67 -11.02
C ALA A 57 5.15 -12.93 -12.19
N MET A 58 4.55 -11.87 -12.73
CA MET A 58 3.60 -11.97 -13.85
C MET A 58 4.25 -12.15 -15.22
N ARG A 59 5.55 -12.04 -15.32
CA ARG A 59 6.27 -12.28 -16.60
C ARG A 59 6.23 -13.73 -17.05
N ASN A 60 6.05 -14.64 -16.12
CA ASN A 60 5.89 -16.06 -16.44
C ASN A 60 4.40 -16.34 -16.62
N GLU A 61 3.97 -16.70 -17.83
CA GLU A 61 2.55 -16.89 -18.16
C GLU A 61 1.86 -17.93 -17.28
N ARG A 62 2.56 -18.96 -16.92
CA ARG A 62 2.03 -20.02 -16.07
C ARG A 62 1.79 -19.52 -14.66
N LEU A 63 2.77 -18.77 -14.13
CA LEU A 63 2.65 -18.08 -12.85
C LEU A 63 1.64 -16.97 -12.89
N LYS A 64 1.49 -16.32 -14.05
CA LYS A 64 0.54 -15.23 -14.25
C LYS A 64 -0.90 -15.68 -13.99
N THR A 65 -1.29 -16.82 -14.54
CA THR A 65 -2.64 -17.36 -14.33
C THR A 65 -2.85 -17.78 -12.87
N ASP A 66 -1.89 -18.49 -12.31
CA ASP A 66 -1.95 -18.93 -10.91
C ASP A 66 -1.93 -17.74 -9.95
N LEU A 67 -1.14 -16.70 -10.25
CA LEU A 67 -1.07 -15.51 -9.44
C LEU A 67 -2.34 -14.68 -9.53
N ILE A 68 -2.93 -14.51 -10.70
CA ILE A 68 -4.19 -13.78 -10.83
C ILE A 68 -5.26 -14.44 -9.96
N THR A 69 -5.28 -15.76 -9.91
CA THR A 69 -6.22 -16.51 -9.08
C THR A 69 -5.82 -16.47 -7.59
N ASN A 70 -4.58 -16.80 -7.28
CA ASN A 70 -4.11 -16.93 -5.90
C ASN A 70 -3.85 -15.60 -5.23
N VAL A 71 -3.34 -14.62 -5.95
CA VAL A 71 -3.11 -13.27 -5.41
C VAL A 71 -4.44 -12.59 -5.10
N SER A 72 -5.44 -12.79 -5.94
CA SER A 72 -6.78 -12.27 -5.65
C SER A 72 -7.34 -12.86 -4.36
N HIS A 73 -7.05 -14.13 -4.07
CA HIS A 73 -7.49 -14.77 -2.84
C HIS A 73 -6.54 -14.50 -1.68
N ASP A 74 -5.23 -14.65 -1.92
CA ASP A 74 -4.23 -14.62 -0.86
C ASP A 74 -3.92 -13.20 -0.38
N ILE A 75 -4.03 -12.20 -1.24
CA ILE A 75 -3.88 -10.80 -0.83
C ILE A 75 -5.19 -10.25 -0.26
N LYS A 76 -6.31 -10.55 -0.89
CA LYS A 76 -7.61 -10.11 -0.37
C LYS A 76 -7.89 -10.69 1.01
N THR A 77 -7.60 -11.95 1.22
CA THR A 77 -7.88 -12.60 2.50
C THR A 77 -7.00 -12.05 3.64
N PRO A 78 -5.66 -12.01 3.53
CA PRO A 78 -4.85 -11.44 4.58
C PRO A 78 -5.08 -9.95 4.80
N LEU A 79 -5.21 -9.17 3.72
CA LEU A 79 -5.46 -7.73 3.85
C LEU A 79 -6.83 -7.44 4.44
N THR A 80 -7.85 -8.20 4.03
CA THR A 80 -9.19 -8.08 4.60
C THR A 80 -9.16 -8.46 6.08
N SER A 81 -8.43 -9.51 6.45
CA SER A 81 -8.26 -9.91 7.85
C SER A 81 -7.57 -8.83 8.66
N ILE A 82 -6.53 -8.20 8.14
CA ILE A 82 -5.84 -7.10 8.80
C ILE A 82 -6.77 -5.90 8.97
N ILE A 83 -7.50 -5.54 7.94
CA ILE A 83 -8.46 -4.44 7.99
C ILE A 83 -9.56 -4.73 8.99
N ASN A 84 -10.10 -5.94 8.99
CA ASN A 84 -11.12 -6.35 9.94
C ASN A 84 -10.60 -6.34 11.38
N TYR A 85 -9.36 -6.77 11.56
CA TYR A 85 -8.72 -6.76 12.87
C TYR A 85 -8.56 -5.34 13.40
N VAL A 86 -8.13 -4.42 12.56
CA VAL A 86 -8.02 -3.00 12.91
C VAL A 86 -9.39 -2.43 13.24
N ASP A 87 -10.42 -2.77 12.47
CA ASP A 87 -11.80 -2.34 12.75
C ASP A 87 -12.30 -2.86 14.10
N ILE A 88 -12.01 -4.11 14.40
CA ILE A 88 -12.38 -4.71 15.70
C ILE A 88 -11.69 -3.96 16.85
N LEU A 89 -10.42 -3.65 16.69
CA LEU A 89 -9.65 -2.89 17.67
C LEU A 89 -10.19 -1.48 17.85
N LYS A 90 -10.67 -0.87 16.79
CA LYS A 90 -11.26 0.48 16.84
C LYS A 90 -12.61 0.51 17.52
N ARG A 91 -13.37 -0.56 17.42
CA ARG A 91 -14.69 -0.67 18.06
C ARG A 91 -14.63 -0.87 19.56
N GLU A 92 -13.52 -1.34 20.04
CA GLU A 92 -13.26 -1.52 21.46
C GLU A 92 -12.54 -0.32 22.05
#